data_f85f4f1df57ba4149db76e2d2ca5c1bb
#
_entry.id   f85f4f1df57ba4149db76e2d2ca5c1bb
#
_cell.length_a   1.000
_cell.length_b   1.000
_cell.length_c   1.000
_cell.angle_alpha   90.00
_cell.angle_beta   90.00
_cell.angle_gamma   90.00
#
_symmetry.space_group_name_H-M   'P 1'
#
loop_
_entity.id
_entity.type
_entity.pdbx_description
1 polymer ?
#
loop_
_entity_poly.entity_id
_entity_poly.type
_entity_poly.pdbx_seq_one_letter_code
_entity_poly.pdbx_strand_id
1 'polypeptide(L)'
;KNYGAAKGKRLLNGSTMFVTLEPCSITNNTPPCTNTILQYGIAKVVYGAKDPNPKIFGKGLKLLKANGIDIEASKYKKECQELLKIFAINQTQNRPFITLKIALTKDGFLAPKNAKKQFLVSGPKSRAYVQSLRKKHKAVLIGGNTLRIDRPSLHLINKNIADSAQPVKIIITNKDITSVQ
;
A
#
# COMPACT_ATOMS: atom_id res chain seq x y z
N LYS A 1 -2.16 16.21 -20.97
CA LYS A 1 -1.74 17.43 -21.69
C LYS A 1 -1.30 18.47 -20.66
N ASN A 2 -0.08 19.01 -20.78
CA ASN A 2 0.40 20.08 -19.91
C ASN A 2 -0.07 21.42 -20.48
N TYR A 3 -1.02 22.06 -19.80
CA TYR A 3 -1.66 23.29 -20.30
C TYR A 3 -0.94 24.59 -19.93
N GLY A 4 0.12 24.54 -19.14
CA GLY A 4 0.73 25.73 -18.53
C GLY A 4 -0.16 26.36 -17.43
N ALA A 5 0.43 27.16 -16.54
CA ALA A 5 -0.25 27.66 -15.34
C ALA A 5 -1.47 28.56 -15.65
N ALA A 6 -1.35 29.50 -16.59
CA ALA A 6 -2.43 30.44 -16.91
C ALA A 6 -3.68 29.77 -17.51
N LYS A 7 -3.49 28.84 -18.45
CA LYS A 7 -4.58 28.07 -19.05
C LYS A 7 -5.17 27.09 -18.06
N GLY A 8 -4.33 26.46 -17.23
CA GLY A 8 -4.76 25.58 -16.14
C GLY A 8 -5.68 26.33 -15.16
N LYS A 9 -5.29 27.51 -14.72
CA LYS A 9 -6.09 28.34 -13.81
C LYS A 9 -7.47 28.68 -14.40
N ARG A 10 -7.52 29.07 -15.67
CA ARG A 10 -8.79 29.39 -16.34
C ARG A 10 -9.74 28.19 -16.45
N LEU A 11 -9.19 26.98 -16.68
CA LEU A 11 -9.98 25.75 -16.81
C LEU A 11 -10.47 25.20 -15.48
N LEU A 12 -9.71 25.42 -14.39
CA LEU A 12 -9.99 24.85 -13.08
C LEU A 12 -10.79 25.79 -12.17
N ASN A 13 -10.81 27.09 -12.48
CA ASN A 13 -11.57 28.05 -11.70
C ASN A 13 -13.06 27.69 -11.67
N GLY A 14 -13.65 27.65 -10.50
CA GLY A 14 -15.05 27.25 -10.28
C GLY A 14 -15.32 25.74 -10.39
N SER A 15 -14.31 24.90 -10.64
CA SER A 15 -14.49 23.47 -10.83
C SER A 15 -14.68 22.71 -9.51
N THR A 16 -15.16 21.45 -9.60
CA THR A 16 -15.21 20.49 -8.51
C THR A 16 -14.05 19.52 -8.62
N MET A 17 -13.28 19.37 -7.53
CA MET A 17 -12.20 18.39 -7.41
C MET A 17 -12.66 17.17 -6.60
N PHE A 18 -12.43 15.97 -7.14
CA PHE A 18 -12.66 14.70 -6.45
C PHE A 18 -11.33 14.08 -6.02
N VAL A 19 -11.21 13.74 -4.73
CA VAL A 19 -9.98 13.17 -4.18
C VAL A 19 -10.30 11.98 -3.27
N THR A 20 -9.46 10.96 -3.29
CA THR A 20 -9.64 9.78 -2.42
C THR A 20 -9.22 10.06 -0.98
N LEU A 21 -8.26 10.97 -0.78
CA LEU A 21 -7.69 11.35 0.52
C LEU A 21 -7.84 12.87 0.72
N GLU A 22 -8.01 13.27 1.98
CA GLU A 22 -7.98 14.69 2.40
C GLU A 22 -6.75 15.42 1.85
N PRO A 23 -6.91 16.61 1.22
CA PRO A 23 -5.79 17.44 0.79
C PRO A 23 -4.93 17.90 1.97
N CYS A 24 -3.63 17.68 1.88
CA CYS A 24 -2.68 18.06 2.92
C CYS A 24 -2.56 19.60 3.05
N SER A 25 -2.36 20.06 4.28
CA SER A 25 -2.14 21.48 4.63
C SER A 25 -0.73 21.77 5.14
N ILE A 26 0.16 20.76 5.12
CA ILE A 26 1.56 20.88 5.57
C ILE A 26 2.51 20.69 4.41
N THR A 27 3.65 21.40 4.43
CA THR A 27 4.74 21.21 3.50
C THR A 27 5.57 19.98 3.90
N ASN A 28 5.73 19.06 2.97
CA ASN A 28 6.68 17.95 3.06
C ASN A 28 7.70 18.10 1.91
N ASN A 29 7.89 17.06 1.09
CA ASN A 29 8.76 17.13 -0.10
C ASN A 29 8.18 18.04 -1.20
N THR A 30 6.89 18.35 -1.13
CA THR A 30 6.15 19.22 -2.06
C THR A 30 5.30 20.23 -1.27
N PRO A 31 4.93 21.38 -1.90
CA PRO A 31 3.99 22.31 -1.31
C PRO A 31 2.64 21.65 -0.98
N PRO A 32 1.89 22.18 0.02
CA PRO A 32 0.59 21.63 0.40
C PRO A 32 -0.42 21.62 -0.74
N CYS A 33 -1.21 20.54 -0.86
CA CYS A 33 -2.27 20.46 -1.84
C CYS A 33 -3.31 21.58 -1.70
N THR A 34 -3.57 22.02 -0.46
CA THR A 34 -4.47 23.13 -0.18
C THR A 34 -4.07 24.42 -0.88
N ASN A 35 -2.77 24.73 -0.95
CA ASN A 35 -2.27 25.92 -1.66
C ASN A 35 -2.61 25.86 -3.15
N THR A 36 -2.39 24.72 -3.78
CA THR A 36 -2.71 24.52 -5.20
C THR A 36 -4.21 24.65 -5.45
N ILE A 37 -5.06 24.08 -4.60
CA ILE A 37 -6.51 24.15 -4.69
C ILE A 37 -6.97 25.62 -4.66
N LEU A 38 -6.46 26.42 -3.72
CA LEU A 38 -6.78 27.83 -3.59
C LEU A 38 -6.24 28.64 -4.78
N GLN A 39 -5.00 28.39 -5.19
CA GLN A 39 -4.35 29.11 -6.31
C GLN A 39 -5.11 28.95 -7.63
N TYR A 40 -5.66 27.76 -7.88
CA TYR A 40 -6.38 27.46 -9.11
C TYR A 40 -7.88 27.79 -9.05
N GLY A 41 -8.39 28.28 -7.91
CA GLY A 41 -9.78 28.71 -7.76
C GLY A 41 -10.78 27.56 -7.84
N ILE A 42 -10.41 26.38 -7.32
CA ILE A 42 -11.34 25.26 -7.18
C ILE A 42 -12.48 25.67 -6.26
N ALA A 43 -13.73 25.51 -6.68
CA ALA A 43 -14.89 25.95 -5.90
C ALA A 43 -15.37 24.88 -4.89
N LYS A 44 -15.16 23.60 -5.22
CA LYS A 44 -15.65 22.48 -4.40
C LYS A 44 -14.65 21.35 -4.36
N VAL A 45 -14.50 20.72 -3.17
CA VAL A 45 -13.72 19.50 -2.97
C VAL A 45 -14.60 18.41 -2.39
N VAL A 46 -14.71 17.29 -3.12
CA VAL A 46 -15.36 16.05 -2.66
C VAL A 46 -14.28 15.07 -2.26
N TYR A 47 -14.17 14.77 -0.97
CA TYR A 47 -13.12 13.90 -0.43
C TYR A 47 -13.65 12.53 -0.01
N GLY A 48 -12.86 11.48 -0.22
CA GLY A 48 -13.19 10.10 0.16
C GLY A 48 -12.94 9.83 1.64
N ALA A 49 -11.72 9.97 2.10
CA ALA A 49 -11.33 9.71 3.48
C ALA A 49 -10.53 10.87 4.07
N LYS A 50 -10.62 11.08 5.38
CA LYS A 50 -9.71 11.96 6.10
C LYS A 50 -8.32 11.32 6.20
N ASP A 51 -7.28 12.14 6.23
CA ASP A 51 -5.93 11.66 6.40
C ASP A 51 -5.77 11.02 7.79
N PRO A 52 -5.33 9.77 7.90
CA PRO A 52 -5.14 9.11 9.19
C PRO A 52 -3.99 9.69 10.01
N ASN A 53 -3.08 10.47 9.41
CA ASN A 53 -1.99 11.12 10.10
C ASN A 53 -2.54 12.22 11.03
N PRO A 54 -2.32 12.15 12.37
CA PRO A 54 -2.83 13.15 13.31
C PRO A 54 -2.35 14.59 13.04
N LYS A 55 -1.20 14.74 12.36
CA LYS A 55 -0.66 16.05 11.98
C LYS A 55 -1.48 16.71 10.88
N ILE A 56 -2.21 15.93 10.06
CA ILE A 56 -2.98 16.39 8.90
C ILE A 56 -4.49 16.30 9.18
N PHE A 57 -4.94 15.29 9.87
CA PHE A 57 -6.36 14.93 10.09
C PHE A 57 -7.28 16.14 10.25
N GLY A 58 -8.16 16.36 9.27
CA GLY A 58 -9.17 17.41 9.24
C GLY A 58 -8.65 18.84 9.06
N LYS A 59 -7.33 19.08 9.07
CA LYS A 59 -6.76 20.43 8.99
C LYS A 59 -6.83 21.01 7.58
N GLY A 60 -6.59 20.17 6.56
CA GLY A 60 -6.70 20.58 5.16
C GLY A 60 -8.14 20.98 4.80
N LEU A 61 -9.11 20.16 5.20
CA LEU A 61 -10.52 20.45 4.95
C LEU A 61 -10.97 21.72 5.70
N LYS A 62 -10.55 21.90 6.95
CA LYS A 62 -10.85 23.09 7.74
C LYS A 62 -10.28 24.36 7.08
N LEU A 63 -9.02 24.29 6.61
CA LEU A 63 -8.37 25.42 5.92
C LEU A 63 -9.09 25.78 4.63
N LEU A 64 -9.43 24.79 3.81
CA LEU A 64 -10.15 25.03 2.54
C LEU A 64 -11.52 25.63 2.80
N LYS A 65 -12.28 25.11 3.77
CA LYS A 65 -13.60 25.64 4.15
C LYS A 65 -13.52 27.10 4.63
N ALA A 66 -12.49 27.42 5.43
CA ALA A 66 -12.27 28.80 5.91
C ALA A 66 -11.94 29.78 4.77
N ASN A 67 -11.47 29.29 3.61
CA ASN A 67 -11.19 30.08 2.41
C ASN A 67 -12.32 29.99 1.36
N GLY A 68 -13.53 29.60 1.74
CA GLY A 68 -14.71 29.64 0.89
C GLY A 68 -14.87 28.43 -0.06
N ILE A 69 -14.06 27.39 0.07
CA ILE A 69 -14.21 26.16 -0.72
C ILE A 69 -15.35 25.32 -0.14
N ASP A 70 -16.28 24.89 -0.97
CA ASP A 70 -17.33 23.93 -0.56
C ASP A 70 -16.70 22.55 -0.32
N ILE A 71 -16.98 21.95 0.84
CA ILE A 71 -16.39 20.67 1.27
C ILE A 71 -17.48 19.64 1.44
N GLU A 72 -17.40 18.55 0.68
CA GLU A 72 -18.35 17.44 0.73
C GLU A 72 -17.64 16.09 0.96
N ALA A 73 -18.21 15.23 1.79
CA ALA A 73 -17.75 13.85 1.94
C ALA A 73 -18.33 12.97 0.84
N SER A 74 -17.50 12.20 0.16
CA SER A 74 -17.93 11.27 -0.89
C SER A 74 -18.79 10.14 -0.34
N LYS A 75 -19.79 9.70 -1.12
CA LYS A 75 -20.54 8.46 -0.85
C LYS A 75 -19.65 7.20 -0.90
N TYR A 76 -18.49 7.25 -1.56
CA TYR A 76 -17.51 6.17 -1.67
C TYR A 76 -16.45 6.18 -0.55
N LYS A 77 -16.80 6.70 0.63
CA LYS A 77 -15.89 6.79 1.78
C LYS A 77 -15.28 5.43 2.18
N LYS A 78 -16.09 4.37 2.18
CA LYS A 78 -15.62 3.02 2.56
C LYS A 78 -14.58 2.49 1.57
N GLU A 79 -14.82 2.64 0.29
CA GLU A 79 -13.92 2.21 -0.78
C GLU A 79 -12.60 2.99 -0.72
N CYS A 80 -12.67 4.30 -0.48
CA CYS A 80 -11.48 5.13 -0.30
C CYS A 80 -10.67 4.70 0.95
N GLN A 81 -11.33 4.36 2.06
CA GLN A 81 -10.68 3.86 3.27
C GLN A 81 -9.99 2.51 3.03
N GLU A 82 -10.59 1.59 2.28
CA GLU A 82 -9.95 0.32 1.91
C GLU A 82 -8.71 0.52 1.04
N LEU A 83 -8.75 1.46 0.08
CA LEU A 83 -7.56 1.83 -0.71
C LEU A 83 -6.41 2.35 0.15
N LEU A 84 -6.74 3.07 1.23
CA LEU A 84 -5.78 3.71 2.13
C LEU A 84 -5.39 2.86 3.34
N LYS A 85 -5.93 1.65 3.47
CA LYS A 85 -5.77 0.79 4.65
C LYS A 85 -4.31 0.55 5.07
N ILE A 86 -3.44 0.26 4.10
CA ILE A 86 -2.01 0.03 4.38
C ILE A 86 -1.37 1.31 4.90
N PHE A 87 -1.65 2.44 4.25
CA PHE A 87 -1.17 3.74 4.68
C PHE A 87 -1.67 4.10 6.08
N ALA A 88 -2.96 3.90 6.35
CA ALA A 88 -3.56 4.17 7.65
C ALA A 88 -2.89 3.35 8.78
N ILE A 89 -2.67 2.05 8.58
CA ILE A 89 -1.99 1.19 9.56
C ILE A 89 -0.58 1.69 9.85
N ASN A 90 0.17 2.04 8.80
CA ASN A 90 1.53 2.55 8.97
C ASN A 90 1.58 3.88 9.73
N GLN A 91 0.59 4.78 9.50
CA GLN A 91 0.53 6.08 10.14
C GLN A 91 0.03 6.04 11.59
N THR A 92 -0.86 5.10 11.92
CA THR A 92 -1.55 5.10 13.23
C THR A 92 -1.03 4.04 14.19
N GLN A 93 -0.43 2.95 13.69
CA GLN A 93 -0.06 1.79 14.50
C GLN A 93 1.45 1.56 14.60
N ASN A 94 2.26 2.40 13.96
CA ASN A 94 3.74 2.29 13.92
C ASN A 94 4.24 0.86 13.64
N ARG A 95 3.56 0.15 12.75
CA ARG A 95 3.92 -1.22 12.33
C ARG A 95 3.64 -1.42 10.85
N PRO A 96 4.32 -2.38 10.19
CA PRO A 96 4.01 -2.73 8.81
C PRO A 96 2.63 -3.39 8.70
N PHE A 97 2.03 -3.27 7.53
CA PHE A 97 0.89 -4.10 7.14
C PHE A 97 1.37 -5.53 6.86
N ILE A 98 0.79 -6.51 7.53
CA ILE A 98 1.17 -7.92 7.41
C ILE A 98 0.10 -8.69 6.66
N THR A 99 0.50 -9.41 5.62
CA THR A 99 -0.34 -10.37 4.90
C THR A 99 0.13 -11.78 5.22
N LEU A 100 -0.71 -12.57 5.86
CA LEU A 100 -0.44 -13.99 6.09
C LEU A 100 -0.92 -14.82 4.88
N LYS A 101 0.00 -15.57 4.24
CA LYS A 101 -0.30 -16.53 3.18
C LYS A 101 -0.07 -17.94 3.69
N ILE A 102 -1.10 -18.76 3.70
CA ILE A 102 -1.05 -20.17 4.08
C ILE A 102 -1.57 -21.01 2.92
N ALA A 103 -0.94 -22.17 2.67
CA ALA A 103 -1.48 -23.21 1.81
C ALA A 103 -1.76 -24.44 2.69
N LEU A 104 -3.01 -24.89 2.70
CA LEU A 104 -3.46 -26.02 3.50
C LEU A 104 -4.02 -27.13 2.61
N THR A 105 -3.84 -28.35 3.01
CA THR A 105 -4.57 -29.51 2.49
C THR A 105 -6.07 -29.40 2.84
N LYS A 106 -6.93 -30.22 2.24
CA LYS A 106 -8.38 -30.19 2.52
C LYS A 106 -8.70 -30.46 4.01
N ASP A 107 -7.86 -31.23 4.68
CA ASP A 107 -7.94 -31.60 6.08
C ASP A 107 -7.15 -30.64 7.01
N GLY A 108 -6.67 -29.51 6.48
CA GLY A 108 -6.12 -28.41 7.27
C GLY A 108 -4.64 -28.50 7.60
N PHE A 109 -3.86 -29.38 6.97
CA PHE A 109 -2.42 -29.52 7.23
C PHE A 109 -1.56 -28.75 6.23
N LEU A 110 -0.38 -28.29 6.68
CA LEU A 110 0.63 -27.61 5.85
C LEU A 110 1.46 -28.62 5.05
N ALA A 111 1.78 -29.76 5.63
CA ALA A 111 2.59 -30.81 5.06
C ALA A 111 2.42 -32.12 5.85
N PRO A 112 2.86 -33.29 5.35
CA PRO A 112 2.97 -34.51 6.12
C PRO A 112 3.88 -34.34 7.37
N LYS A 113 3.57 -35.03 8.48
CA LYS A 113 4.27 -34.89 9.76
C LYS A 113 5.80 -35.04 9.69
N ASN A 114 6.29 -35.86 8.80
CA ASN A 114 7.73 -36.15 8.64
C ASN A 114 8.27 -35.72 7.28
N ALA A 115 7.74 -34.65 6.70
CA ALA A 115 8.19 -34.15 5.40
C ALA A 115 9.68 -33.75 5.46
N LYS A 116 10.52 -34.43 4.69
CA LYS A 116 11.96 -34.11 4.52
C LYS A 116 12.27 -33.34 3.27
N LYS A 117 11.25 -33.08 2.43
CA LYS A 117 11.33 -32.32 1.18
C LYS A 117 10.07 -31.51 0.98
N GLN A 118 10.15 -30.53 0.09
CA GLN A 118 9.02 -29.67 -0.25
C GLN A 118 7.78 -30.49 -0.63
N PHE A 119 6.65 -30.13 -0.04
CA PHE A 119 5.33 -30.67 -0.35
C PHE A 119 4.43 -29.56 -0.94
N LEU A 120 4.11 -29.68 -2.22
CA LEU A 120 3.32 -28.69 -2.93
C LEU A 120 1.82 -28.95 -2.74
N VAL A 121 1.18 -28.17 -1.87
CA VAL A 121 -0.28 -28.23 -1.62
C VAL A 121 -1.06 -27.53 -2.73
N SER A 122 -0.49 -26.52 -3.36
CA SER A 122 -1.19 -25.65 -4.31
C SER A 122 -0.67 -25.76 -5.73
N GLY A 123 -1.60 -25.61 -6.69
CA GLY A 123 -1.30 -25.71 -8.12
C GLY A 123 -0.65 -24.44 -8.73
N PRO A 124 -0.35 -24.45 -10.03
CA PRO A 124 0.34 -23.37 -10.73
C PRO A 124 -0.38 -22.01 -10.63
N LYS A 125 -1.71 -22.00 -10.76
CA LYS A 125 -2.51 -20.76 -10.64
C LYS A 125 -2.34 -20.08 -9.30
N SER A 126 -2.39 -20.86 -8.20
CA SER A 126 -2.15 -20.33 -6.85
C SER A 126 -0.73 -19.81 -6.67
N ARG A 127 0.27 -20.47 -7.25
CA ARG A 127 1.67 -20.00 -7.23
C ARG A 127 1.85 -18.69 -8.00
N ALA A 128 1.19 -18.52 -9.15
CA ALA A 128 1.18 -17.26 -9.89
C ALA A 128 0.53 -16.14 -9.06
N TYR A 129 -0.56 -16.41 -8.38
CA TYR A 129 -1.18 -15.45 -7.45
C TYR A 129 -0.24 -15.06 -6.31
N VAL A 130 0.50 -16.00 -5.73
CA VAL A 130 1.52 -15.70 -4.70
C VAL A 130 2.62 -14.79 -5.23
N GLN A 131 3.02 -14.92 -6.50
CA GLN A 131 3.96 -13.99 -7.12
C GLN A 131 3.37 -12.57 -7.20
N SER A 132 2.09 -12.43 -7.52
CA SER A 132 1.41 -11.12 -7.54
C SER A 132 1.31 -10.49 -6.15
N LEU A 133 1.06 -11.29 -5.11
CA LEU A 133 1.10 -10.82 -3.71
C LEU A 133 2.50 -10.37 -3.34
N ARG A 134 3.52 -11.18 -3.62
CA ARG A 134 4.92 -10.86 -3.31
C ARG A 134 5.37 -9.55 -3.94
N LYS A 135 4.96 -9.28 -5.18
CA LYS A 135 5.23 -8.01 -5.88
C LYS A 135 4.68 -6.77 -5.16
N LYS A 136 3.61 -6.94 -4.37
CA LYS A 136 2.97 -5.84 -3.62
C LYS A 136 3.60 -5.60 -2.25
N HIS A 137 4.55 -6.43 -1.81
CA HIS A 137 5.15 -6.35 -0.47
C HIS A 137 6.65 -6.07 -0.57
N LYS A 138 7.15 -5.24 0.33
CA LYS A 138 8.58 -4.90 0.41
C LYS A 138 9.43 -5.99 1.04
N ALA A 139 8.82 -6.93 1.78
CA ALA A 139 9.52 -8.03 2.42
C ALA A 139 8.69 -9.33 2.37
N VAL A 140 9.39 -10.45 2.35
CA VAL A 140 8.83 -11.80 2.50
C VAL A 140 9.47 -12.46 3.70
N LEU A 141 8.63 -12.93 4.63
CA LEU A 141 9.08 -13.55 5.86
C LEU A 141 8.72 -15.05 5.86
N ILE A 142 9.68 -15.91 6.21
CA ILE A 142 9.47 -17.35 6.37
C ILE A 142 10.13 -17.88 7.65
N GLY A 143 9.68 -19.03 8.11
CA GLY A 143 10.33 -19.77 9.20
C GLY A 143 11.58 -20.51 8.73
N GLY A 144 12.55 -20.72 9.64
CA GLY A 144 13.78 -21.45 9.34
C GLY A 144 13.56 -22.90 8.88
N ASN A 145 12.51 -23.58 9.33
CA ASN A 145 12.18 -24.91 8.82
C ASN A 145 11.75 -24.88 7.35
N THR A 146 10.96 -23.89 6.95
CA THR A 146 10.60 -23.68 5.54
C THR A 146 11.86 -23.47 4.69
N LEU A 147 12.83 -22.67 5.18
CA LEU A 147 14.10 -22.51 4.47
C LEU A 147 14.85 -23.84 4.31
N ARG A 148 15.01 -24.61 5.39
CA ARG A 148 15.77 -25.88 5.38
C ARG A 148 15.13 -26.97 4.52
N ILE A 149 13.79 -27.09 4.56
CA ILE A 149 13.06 -28.16 3.88
C ILE A 149 12.72 -27.80 2.45
N ASP A 150 12.15 -26.60 2.25
CA ASP A 150 11.62 -26.20 0.94
C ASP A 150 12.65 -25.48 0.05
N ARG A 151 13.70 -24.90 0.65
CA ARG A 151 14.74 -24.10 -0.04
C ARG A 151 14.14 -23.13 -1.06
N PRO A 152 13.16 -22.30 -0.68
CA PRO A 152 12.45 -21.46 -1.63
C PRO A 152 13.33 -20.30 -2.08
N SER A 153 13.33 -19.98 -3.37
CA SER A 153 14.09 -18.85 -3.89
C SER A 153 13.63 -17.49 -3.36
N LEU A 154 12.35 -17.37 -2.98
CA LEU A 154 11.70 -16.14 -2.52
C LEU A 154 11.78 -14.94 -3.46
N HIS A 155 12.37 -15.08 -4.65
CA HIS A 155 12.45 -14.04 -5.66
C HIS A 155 11.13 -13.83 -6.39
N LEU A 156 10.97 -12.64 -6.95
CA LEU A 156 9.98 -12.40 -7.98
C LEU A 156 10.49 -13.04 -9.28
N ILE A 157 9.68 -13.92 -9.85
CA ILE A 157 10.02 -14.65 -11.09
C ILE A 157 9.67 -13.73 -12.27
N ASN A 158 10.54 -12.79 -12.58
CA ASN A 158 10.48 -11.99 -13.80
C ASN A 158 11.90 -11.52 -14.13
N LYS A 159 12.38 -11.86 -15.33
CA LYS A 159 13.73 -11.53 -15.81
C LYS A 159 14.01 -10.02 -15.90
N ASN A 160 12.97 -9.19 -15.92
CA ASN A 160 13.08 -7.74 -16.06
C ASN A 160 13.01 -6.98 -14.72
N ILE A 161 13.01 -7.67 -13.57
CA ILE A 161 13.00 -7.02 -12.26
C ILE A 161 14.43 -6.91 -11.75
N ALA A 162 14.90 -5.67 -11.59
CA ALA A 162 16.21 -5.40 -11.00
C ALA A 162 16.30 -5.95 -9.56
N ASP A 163 17.49 -6.36 -9.14
CA ASP A 163 17.72 -6.91 -7.79
C ASP A 163 17.31 -5.92 -6.68
N SER A 164 17.48 -4.62 -6.90
CA SER A 164 17.03 -3.56 -5.98
C SER A 164 15.49 -3.51 -5.80
N ALA A 165 14.72 -4.09 -6.72
CA ALA A 165 13.26 -4.17 -6.66
C ALA A 165 12.76 -5.52 -6.11
N GLN A 166 13.66 -6.44 -5.75
CA GLN A 166 13.30 -7.69 -5.07
C GLN A 166 12.89 -7.44 -3.61
N PRO A 167 11.91 -8.18 -3.08
CA PRO A 167 11.54 -8.05 -1.68
C PRO A 167 12.67 -8.50 -0.75
N VAL A 168 12.82 -7.82 0.37
CA VAL A 168 13.74 -8.24 1.44
C VAL A 168 13.32 -9.60 1.97
N LYS A 169 14.26 -10.54 2.09
CA LYS A 169 14.01 -11.89 2.62
C LYS A 169 14.30 -11.91 4.11
N ILE A 170 13.29 -12.24 4.90
CA ILE A 170 13.38 -12.31 6.36
C ILE A 170 13.15 -13.76 6.79
N ILE A 171 14.06 -14.27 7.61
CA ILE A 171 13.99 -15.64 8.13
C ILE A 171 13.94 -15.59 9.65
N ILE A 172 12.88 -16.16 10.23
CA ILE A 172 12.79 -16.33 11.69
C ILE A 172 13.24 -17.74 12.06
N THR A 173 14.30 -17.84 12.84
CA THR A 173 14.86 -19.11 13.27
C THR A 173 15.64 -18.95 14.57
N ASN A 174 15.65 -20.00 15.39
CA ASN A 174 16.52 -20.14 16.56
C ASN A 174 17.70 -21.09 16.30
N LYS A 175 17.87 -21.58 15.07
CA LYS A 175 18.94 -22.45 14.65
C LYS A 175 19.81 -21.78 13.62
N ASP A 176 21.07 -22.15 13.55
CA ASP A 176 21.98 -21.71 12.51
C ASP A 176 21.46 -22.07 11.12
N ILE A 177 21.60 -21.16 10.18
CA ILE A 177 21.20 -21.28 8.78
C ILE A 177 22.37 -21.10 7.80
N THR A 178 23.59 -20.94 8.28
CA THR A 178 24.78 -20.72 7.44
C THR A 178 25.07 -21.90 6.51
N SER A 179 24.63 -23.11 6.89
CA SER A 179 24.76 -24.32 6.07
C SER A 179 23.68 -24.50 5.00
N VAL A 180 22.70 -23.59 4.94
CA VAL A 180 21.62 -23.67 3.95
C VAL A 180 21.98 -22.78 2.75
N GLN A 181 22.73 -23.32 1.80
CA GLN A 181 23.01 -22.73 0.50
C GLN A 181 21.89 -22.99 -0.51
#